data_3c1444005da52e23533b99d55b273508
#
_entry.id   3c1444005da52e23533b99d55b273508
#
_cell.length_a   1.000
_cell.length_b   1.000
_cell.length_c   1.000
_cell.angle_alpha   90.00
_cell.angle_beta   90.00
_cell.angle_gamma   90.00
#
_symmetry.space_group_name_H-M   'P 1'
#
loop_
_entity.id
_entity.type
_entity.pdbx_description
1 polymer ?
#
loop_
_entity_poly.entity_id
_entity_poly.type
_entity_poly.pdbx_seq_one_letter_code
_entity_poly.pdbx_strand_id
1 'polypeptide(L)'
;MMNMPEASTFNDPSYIISTDDAAKRILSGVVPNDQAGAALLDIAKDVANHYSFVDHQTYPRPGHTLTRKRLSPEFTFVSIIVSLRCTLSIEQVVTDRLITETNGNVDALKQLDIDTIREIIKPSGMSKQKSIWITNGLDQFNNNLDYHIDRLYRSCLEDARNRLLKLNGMGAKATDCFLLLGLNRPSFPVDVNVFKLISHLFPEQIISDTGVVPDFSKKLHANAAKCLLERSFTRDTKAYQVLHTYLLLANKYGVA
;
A
#
# COMPACT_ATOMS: atom_id res chain seq x y z
N MET A 1 -14.60 23.46 3.57
CA MET A 1 -13.50 22.85 4.34
C MET A 1 -14.01 21.48 4.81
N MET A 2 -13.54 20.39 4.24
CA MET A 2 -13.83 19.05 4.81
C MET A 2 -13.14 18.98 6.18
N ASN A 3 -13.89 18.66 7.22
CA ASN A 3 -13.32 18.34 8.54
C ASN A 3 -12.39 17.15 8.38
N MET A 4 -11.09 17.41 8.40
CA MET A 4 -10.07 16.36 8.40
C MET A 4 -10.14 15.65 9.76
N PRO A 5 -10.23 14.33 9.79
CA PRO A 5 -10.21 13.59 11.06
C PRO A 5 -8.89 13.85 11.81
N GLU A 6 -8.96 13.89 13.14
CA GLU A 6 -7.78 14.05 13.99
C GLU A 6 -6.83 12.86 13.88
N ALA A 7 -5.55 13.06 14.21
CA ALA A 7 -4.52 12.01 14.19
C ALA A 7 -4.87 10.80 15.07
N SER A 8 -5.75 10.98 16.06
CA SER A 8 -6.31 9.89 16.89
C SER A 8 -7.07 8.83 16.08
N THR A 9 -7.51 9.14 14.84
CA THR A 9 -8.24 8.21 13.96
C THR A 9 -7.35 7.12 13.34
N PHE A 10 -6.01 7.21 13.43
CA PHE A 10 -5.13 6.16 12.93
C PHE A 10 -5.34 4.80 13.61
N ASN A 11 -5.86 4.80 14.84
CA ASN A 11 -6.14 3.59 15.61
C ASN A 11 -7.62 3.15 15.55
N ASP A 12 -8.44 3.78 14.72
CA ASP A 12 -9.86 3.39 14.60
C ASP A 12 -9.97 2.02 13.92
N PRO A 13 -10.51 0.99 14.64
CA PRO A 13 -10.71 -0.34 14.09
C PRO A 13 -11.59 -0.37 12.84
N SER A 14 -12.43 0.65 12.62
CA SER A 14 -13.31 0.74 11.45
C SER A 14 -12.54 0.85 10.13
N TYR A 15 -11.25 1.19 10.15
CA TYR A 15 -10.39 1.22 8.97
C TYR A 15 -9.81 -0.14 8.57
N ILE A 16 -9.99 -1.18 9.40
CA ILE A 16 -9.53 -2.53 9.07
C ILE A 16 -10.63 -3.29 8.35
N ILE A 17 -10.31 -3.79 7.16
CA ILE A 17 -11.18 -4.74 6.45
C ILE A 17 -10.83 -6.13 6.98
N SER A 18 -11.59 -6.58 7.96
CA SER A 18 -11.26 -7.77 8.76
C SER A 18 -11.87 -9.08 8.26
N THR A 19 -12.80 -9.01 7.30
CA THR A 19 -13.48 -10.19 6.76
C THR A 19 -13.69 -10.07 5.26
N ASP A 20 -13.82 -11.21 4.59
CA ASP A 20 -14.16 -11.28 3.17
C ASP A 20 -15.52 -10.66 2.88
N ASP A 21 -16.50 -10.84 3.77
CA ASP A 21 -17.82 -10.22 3.65
C ASP A 21 -17.76 -8.70 3.72
N ALA A 22 -16.87 -8.14 4.56
CA ALA A 22 -16.63 -6.71 4.61
C ALA A 22 -16.00 -6.22 3.30
N ALA A 23 -15.03 -6.93 2.74
CA ALA A 23 -14.42 -6.61 1.46
C ALA A 23 -15.44 -6.68 0.32
N LYS A 24 -16.27 -7.72 0.25
CA LYS A 24 -17.35 -7.87 -0.76
C LYS A 24 -18.40 -6.77 -0.64
N ARG A 25 -18.78 -6.37 0.58
CA ARG A 25 -19.72 -5.24 0.79
C ARG A 25 -19.13 -3.91 0.30
N ILE A 26 -17.85 -3.66 0.59
CA ILE A 26 -17.16 -2.46 0.07
C ILE A 26 -17.17 -2.49 -1.46
N LEU A 27 -16.76 -3.62 -2.06
CA LEU A 27 -16.72 -3.79 -3.50
C LEU A 27 -18.09 -3.59 -4.16
N SER A 28 -19.16 -4.07 -3.53
CA SER A 28 -20.54 -3.89 -4.01
C SER A 28 -21.01 -2.43 -3.96
N GLY A 29 -20.44 -1.62 -3.06
CA GLY A 29 -20.72 -0.19 -2.95
C GLY A 29 -19.85 0.70 -3.86
N VAL A 30 -18.86 0.12 -4.55
CA VAL A 30 -18.02 0.88 -5.49
C VAL A 30 -18.81 1.28 -6.72
N VAL A 31 -18.81 2.56 -7.04
CA VAL A 31 -19.40 3.10 -8.25
C VAL A 31 -18.29 3.48 -9.22
N PRO A 32 -18.22 2.86 -10.41
CA PRO A 32 -17.25 3.24 -11.42
C PRO A 32 -17.65 4.57 -12.08
N ASN A 33 -16.66 5.36 -12.45
CA ASN A 33 -16.86 6.66 -13.08
C ASN A 33 -16.92 6.56 -14.61
N ASP A 34 -16.40 5.47 -15.17
CA ASP A 34 -16.29 5.26 -16.62
C ASP A 34 -16.35 3.76 -16.97
N GLN A 35 -16.31 3.48 -18.27
CA GLN A 35 -16.38 2.11 -18.80
C GLN A 35 -15.17 1.25 -18.37
N ALA A 36 -13.98 1.84 -18.24
CA ALA A 36 -12.80 1.12 -17.77
C ALA A 36 -12.97 0.72 -16.30
N GLY A 37 -13.50 1.63 -15.46
CA GLY A 37 -13.84 1.32 -14.09
C GLY A 37 -14.89 0.21 -13.96
N ALA A 38 -15.92 0.22 -14.81
CA ALA A 38 -16.93 -0.83 -14.82
C ALA A 38 -16.30 -2.22 -15.10
N ALA A 39 -15.48 -2.33 -16.15
CA ALA A 39 -14.80 -3.57 -16.50
C ALA A 39 -13.86 -4.06 -15.38
N LEU A 40 -13.08 -3.16 -14.77
CA LEU A 40 -12.19 -3.49 -13.66
C LEU A 40 -12.96 -3.92 -12.40
N LEU A 41 -14.11 -3.31 -12.13
CA LEU A 41 -14.96 -3.67 -11.02
C LEU A 41 -15.57 -5.07 -11.20
N ASP A 42 -15.98 -5.42 -12.41
CA ASP A 42 -16.52 -6.75 -12.71
C ASP A 42 -15.45 -7.83 -12.54
N ILE A 43 -14.22 -7.58 -13.00
CA ILE A 43 -13.06 -8.46 -12.74
C ILE A 43 -12.80 -8.59 -11.25
N ALA A 44 -12.78 -7.49 -10.49
CA ALA A 44 -12.56 -7.54 -9.05
C ALA A 44 -13.65 -8.33 -8.31
N LYS A 45 -14.91 -8.23 -8.73
CA LYS A 45 -16.04 -9.01 -8.19
C LYS A 45 -15.91 -10.50 -8.51
N ASP A 46 -15.51 -10.83 -9.71
CA ASP A 46 -15.27 -12.22 -10.10
C ASP A 46 -14.15 -12.85 -9.27
N VAL A 47 -13.03 -12.16 -9.15
CA VAL A 47 -11.91 -12.60 -8.28
C VAL A 47 -12.36 -12.76 -6.82
N ALA A 48 -13.21 -11.87 -6.30
CA ALA A 48 -13.73 -11.92 -4.94
C ALA A 48 -14.60 -13.14 -4.66
N ASN A 49 -15.13 -13.80 -5.68
CA ASN A 49 -15.88 -15.05 -5.54
C ASN A 49 -14.98 -16.28 -5.35
N HIS A 50 -13.72 -16.18 -5.78
CA HIS A 50 -12.79 -17.32 -5.81
C HIS A 50 -11.65 -17.18 -4.80
N TYR A 51 -11.33 -15.95 -4.34
CA TYR A 51 -10.17 -15.67 -3.51
C TYR A 51 -10.54 -14.85 -2.27
N SER A 52 -10.00 -15.28 -1.13
CA SER A 52 -10.15 -14.57 0.14
C SER A 52 -9.38 -13.25 0.12
N PHE A 53 -10.04 -12.15 0.46
CA PHE A 53 -9.39 -10.87 0.66
C PHE A 53 -8.43 -10.91 1.85
N VAL A 54 -8.88 -11.54 2.94
CA VAL A 54 -8.14 -11.58 4.20
C VAL A 54 -6.80 -12.30 4.05
N ASP A 55 -6.76 -13.38 3.25
CA ASP A 55 -5.55 -14.16 3.03
C ASP A 55 -4.56 -13.46 2.09
N HIS A 56 -5.05 -12.55 1.26
CA HIS A 56 -4.26 -11.94 0.19
C HIS A 56 -4.04 -10.44 0.34
N GLN A 57 -4.73 -9.76 1.28
CA GLN A 57 -4.48 -8.34 1.50
C GLN A 57 -3.04 -8.09 1.92
N THR A 58 -2.46 -7.06 1.34
CA THR A 58 -1.04 -6.78 1.54
C THR A 58 -0.76 -6.06 2.85
N TYR A 59 -1.60 -5.12 3.27
CA TYR A 59 -1.40 -4.31 4.50
C TYR A 59 -2.69 -3.61 4.92
N PRO A 60 -2.87 -3.22 6.19
CA PRO A 60 -2.49 -3.97 7.37
C PRO A 60 -3.33 -5.23 7.44
N ARG A 61 -2.72 -6.37 7.73
CA ARG A 61 -3.46 -7.63 7.84
C ARG A 61 -4.22 -7.71 9.15
N PRO A 62 -5.51 -8.07 9.13
CA PRO A 62 -6.16 -8.55 10.33
C PRO A 62 -5.53 -9.89 10.68
N GLY A 63 -4.96 -10.00 11.85
CA GLY A 63 -4.42 -11.27 12.32
C GLY A 63 -2.93 -11.30 12.63
N HIS A 64 -2.22 -10.17 12.69
CA HIS A 64 -1.03 -10.11 13.52
C HIS A 64 -1.45 -10.56 14.92
N THR A 65 -0.98 -11.73 15.31
CA THR A 65 -1.43 -12.49 16.47
C THR A 65 -1.37 -11.71 17.77
N LEU A 66 -0.59 -10.64 17.82
CA LEU A 66 -0.40 -9.83 19.01
C LEU A 66 -1.31 -8.59 19.11
N THR A 67 -1.77 -8.01 18.02
CA THR A 67 -2.41 -6.70 18.18
C THR A 67 -3.82 -6.61 17.65
N ARG A 68 -4.30 -7.44 16.71
CA ARG A 68 -5.60 -7.25 16.01
C ARG A 68 -5.94 -5.79 15.70
N LYS A 69 -4.95 -4.89 15.84
CA LYS A 69 -5.04 -3.46 15.65
C LYS A 69 -4.33 -3.08 14.36
N ARG A 70 -4.77 -2.01 13.75
CA ARG A 70 -4.05 -1.40 12.63
C ARG A 70 -2.62 -1.09 13.05
N LEU A 71 -1.65 -1.41 12.21
CA LEU A 71 -0.27 -0.97 12.40
C LEU A 71 -0.22 0.57 12.37
N SER A 72 0.63 1.15 13.22
CA SER A 72 0.92 2.57 13.11
C SER A 72 1.55 2.89 11.74
N PRO A 73 1.52 4.15 11.31
CA PRO A 73 2.19 4.54 10.06
C PRO A 73 3.66 4.10 10.01
N GLU A 74 4.39 4.18 11.13
CA GLU A 74 5.81 3.78 11.19
C GLU A 74 5.98 2.27 10.99
N PHE A 75 5.18 1.44 11.64
CA PHE A 75 5.21 -0.01 11.40
C PHE A 75 4.76 -0.36 9.98
N THR A 76 3.78 0.37 9.42
CA THR A 76 3.37 0.20 8.03
C THR A 76 4.51 0.55 7.07
N PHE A 77 5.24 1.63 7.32
CA PHE A 77 6.44 1.99 6.54
C PHE A 77 7.49 0.87 6.59
N VAL A 78 7.81 0.38 7.78
CA VAL A 78 8.79 -0.71 7.96
C VAL A 78 8.35 -1.96 7.21
N SER A 79 7.10 -2.36 7.33
CA SER A 79 6.52 -3.51 6.63
C SER A 79 6.61 -3.35 5.10
N ILE A 80 6.33 -2.16 4.57
CA ILE A 80 6.49 -1.84 3.15
C ILE A 80 7.95 -2.00 2.70
N ILE A 81 8.92 -1.47 3.46
CA ILE A 81 10.35 -1.64 3.13
C ILE A 81 10.77 -3.11 3.19
N VAL A 82 10.32 -3.85 4.21
CA VAL A 82 10.57 -5.29 4.35
C VAL A 82 10.02 -6.06 3.14
N SER A 83 8.84 -5.69 2.63
CA SER A 83 8.18 -6.36 1.50
C SER A 83 8.91 -6.22 0.16
N LEU A 84 9.81 -5.26 0.03
CA LEU A 84 10.52 -5.04 -1.23
C LEU A 84 11.33 -6.28 -1.64
N ARG A 85 11.02 -6.84 -2.83
CA ARG A 85 11.64 -8.07 -3.36
C ARG A 85 11.58 -9.26 -2.40
N CYS A 86 10.50 -9.40 -1.67
CA CYS A 86 10.27 -10.44 -0.69
C CYS A 86 8.89 -11.06 -0.93
N THR A 87 8.71 -12.32 -0.56
CA THR A 87 7.39 -12.95 -0.60
C THR A 87 6.55 -12.48 0.56
N LEU A 88 5.24 -12.55 0.39
CA LEU A 88 4.27 -12.12 1.38
C LEU A 88 4.41 -12.88 2.71
N SER A 89 4.66 -14.20 2.65
CA SER A 89 4.86 -15.04 3.84
C SER A 89 6.09 -14.64 4.64
N ILE A 90 7.21 -14.33 3.96
CA ILE A 90 8.43 -13.88 4.63
C ILE A 90 8.23 -12.49 5.24
N GLU A 91 7.58 -11.59 4.51
CA GLU A 91 7.26 -10.24 5.01
C GLU A 91 6.43 -10.31 6.29
N GLN A 92 5.41 -11.20 6.33
CA GLN A 92 4.60 -11.40 7.55
C GLN A 92 5.44 -11.86 8.73
N VAL A 93 6.21 -12.93 8.56
CA VAL A 93 7.04 -13.50 9.64
C VAL A 93 8.02 -12.47 10.18
N VAL A 94 8.63 -11.68 9.30
CA VAL A 94 9.59 -10.66 9.69
C VAL A 94 8.92 -9.48 10.39
N THR A 95 7.77 -9.03 9.89
CA THR A 95 7.00 -7.94 10.51
C THR A 95 6.46 -8.37 11.88
N ASP A 96 5.94 -9.59 12.01
CA ASP A 96 5.49 -10.15 13.28
C ASP A 96 6.63 -10.22 14.31
N ARG A 97 7.84 -10.58 13.85
CA ARG A 97 9.02 -10.60 14.71
C ARG A 97 9.39 -9.19 15.20
N LEU A 98 9.38 -8.19 14.33
CA LEU A 98 9.59 -6.79 14.72
C LEU A 98 8.56 -6.31 15.73
N ILE A 99 7.28 -6.65 15.51
CA ILE A 99 6.20 -6.30 16.45
C ILE A 99 6.42 -6.99 17.81
N THR A 100 6.83 -8.25 17.81
CA THR A 100 7.10 -9.00 19.04
C THR A 100 8.26 -8.40 19.81
N GLU A 101 9.38 -8.13 19.17
CA GLU A 101 10.59 -7.56 19.79
C GLU A 101 10.34 -6.15 20.39
N THR A 102 9.38 -5.43 19.84
CA THR A 102 9.05 -4.06 20.28
C THR A 102 7.75 -3.98 21.09
N ASN A 103 7.05 -5.10 21.32
CA ASN A 103 5.68 -5.14 21.85
C ASN A 103 4.70 -4.22 21.09
N GLY A 104 4.92 -4.03 19.78
CA GLY A 104 4.15 -3.10 18.94
C GLY A 104 4.33 -1.62 19.32
N ASN A 105 5.34 -1.29 20.10
CA ASN A 105 5.63 0.08 20.54
C ASN A 105 6.53 0.77 19.52
N VAL A 106 6.07 1.92 18.99
CA VAL A 106 6.80 2.70 17.98
C VAL A 106 8.09 3.30 18.54
N ASP A 107 8.09 3.74 19.79
CA ASP A 107 9.29 4.32 20.41
C ASP A 107 10.36 3.25 20.63
N ALA A 108 9.96 2.04 21.03
CA ALA A 108 10.87 0.90 21.09
C ALA A 108 11.42 0.54 19.68
N LEU A 109 10.58 0.58 18.64
CA LEU A 109 11.02 0.35 17.25
C LEU A 109 12.06 1.38 16.80
N LYS A 110 11.87 2.65 17.14
CA LYS A 110 12.80 3.75 16.82
C LYS A 110 14.13 3.64 17.57
N GLN A 111 14.15 2.97 18.73
CA GLN A 111 15.34 2.78 19.56
C GLN A 111 16.16 1.55 19.17
N LEU A 112 15.63 0.67 18.30
CA LEU A 112 16.42 -0.47 17.79
C LEU A 112 17.62 0.04 17.00
N ASP A 113 18.81 -0.47 17.31
CA ASP A 113 19.98 -0.21 16.51
C ASP A 113 19.92 -0.90 15.14
N ILE A 114 20.70 -0.40 14.21
CA ILE A 114 20.68 -0.85 12.82
C ILE A 114 21.05 -2.33 12.66
N ASP A 115 21.92 -2.86 13.51
CA ASP A 115 22.38 -4.25 13.43
C ASP A 115 21.30 -5.18 13.95
N THR A 116 20.60 -4.81 15.01
CA THR A 116 19.41 -5.51 15.51
C THR A 116 18.32 -5.55 14.43
N ILE A 117 17.97 -4.41 13.83
CA ILE A 117 17.01 -4.38 12.71
C ILE A 117 17.49 -5.30 11.57
N ARG A 118 18.76 -5.24 11.20
CA ARG A 118 19.34 -6.06 10.12
C ARG A 118 19.19 -7.56 10.37
N GLU A 119 19.45 -8.02 11.59
CA GLU A 119 19.32 -9.46 11.92
C GLU A 119 17.84 -9.89 11.93
N ILE A 120 16.92 -9.06 12.43
CA ILE A 120 15.49 -9.37 12.42
C ILE A 120 14.98 -9.51 10.99
N ILE A 121 15.34 -8.56 10.09
CA ILE A 121 14.81 -8.53 8.72
C ILE A 121 15.61 -9.39 7.74
N LYS A 122 16.66 -10.07 8.17
CA LYS A 122 17.55 -10.88 7.34
C LYS A 122 16.83 -11.85 6.39
N PRO A 123 15.76 -12.54 6.81
CA PRO A 123 15.03 -13.45 5.92
C PRO A 123 14.38 -12.75 4.72
N SER A 124 14.11 -11.45 4.80
CA SER A 124 13.47 -10.69 3.72
C SER A 124 14.41 -10.32 2.56
N GLY A 125 15.71 -10.69 2.65
CA GLY A 125 16.74 -10.30 1.69
C GLY A 125 17.07 -8.80 1.71
N MET A 126 18.22 -8.45 1.14
CA MET A 126 18.72 -7.06 1.12
C MET A 126 18.78 -6.41 2.52
N SER A 127 18.98 -7.19 3.58
CA SER A 127 18.84 -6.73 4.96
C SER A 127 19.75 -5.54 5.31
N LYS A 128 20.99 -5.53 4.77
CA LYS A 128 21.92 -4.41 4.95
C LYS A 128 21.35 -3.10 4.39
N GLN A 129 20.76 -3.13 3.20
CA GLN A 129 20.21 -1.95 2.56
C GLN A 129 18.88 -1.53 3.20
N LYS A 130 18.01 -2.50 3.46
CA LYS A 130 16.69 -2.25 4.07
C LYS A 130 16.82 -1.70 5.49
N SER A 131 17.76 -2.21 6.32
CA SER A 131 17.97 -1.68 7.69
C SER A 131 18.37 -0.20 7.66
N ILE A 132 19.24 0.21 6.72
CA ILE A 132 19.58 1.63 6.52
C ILE A 132 18.36 2.44 6.13
N TRP A 133 17.54 1.96 5.20
CA TRP A 133 16.33 2.67 4.77
C TRP A 133 15.30 2.81 5.89
N ILE A 134 15.11 1.75 6.68
CA ILE A 134 14.21 1.74 7.84
C ILE A 134 14.67 2.77 8.87
N THR A 135 15.94 2.67 9.32
CA THR A 135 16.48 3.57 10.33
C THR A 135 16.39 5.03 9.89
N ASN A 136 16.83 5.33 8.67
CA ASN A 136 16.77 6.68 8.14
C ASN A 136 15.33 7.20 7.99
N GLY A 137 14.40 6.36 7.54
CA GLY A 137 12.99 6.75 7.38
C GLY A 137 12.32 7.02 8.73
N LEU A 138 12.56 6.19 9.73
CA LEU A 138 12.05 6.40 11.09
C LEU A 138 12.64 7.67 11.72
N ASP A 139 13.93 7.94 11.48
CA ASP A 139 14.56 9.19 11.90
C ASP A 139 13.91 10.41 11.25
N GLN A 140 13.66 10.36 9.93
CA GLN A 140 12.94 11.44 9.24
C GLN A 140 11.54 11.68 9.83
N PHE A 141 10.77 10.64 10.10
CA PHE A 141 9.43 10.77 10.70
C PHE A 141 9.48 11.38 12.12
N ASN A 142 10.56 11.20 12.84
CA ASN A 142 10.72 11.67 14.21
C ASN A 142 11.32 13.09 14.29
N ASN A 143 12.35 13.37 13.50
CA ASN A 143 13.21 14.54 13.67
C ASN A 143 13.07 15.60 12.58
N ASN A 144 12.37 15.29 11.48
CA ASN A 144 12.18 16.22 10.39
C ASN A 144 10.70 16.62 10.24
N LEU A 145 10.39 17.87 10.54
CA LEU A 145 9.03 18.41 10.49
C LEU A 145 8.33 18.17 9.13
N ASP A 146 9.07 18.14 8.02
CA ASP A 146 8.50 17.92 6.70
C ASP A 146 8.00 16.49 6.50
N TYR A 147 8.49 15.54 7.28
CA TYR A 147 8.13 14.13 7.25
C TYR A 147 7.30 13.69 8.46
N HIS A 148 7.01 14.60 9.38
CA HIS A 148 6.12 14.28 10.52
C HIS A 148 4.82 13.67 9.99
N ILE A 149 4.38 12.57 10.58
CA ILE A 149 3.20 11.82 10.13
C ILE A 149 1.97 12.72 10.05
N ASP A 150 1.73 13.56 11.06
CA ASP A 150 0.62 14.52 11.06
C ASP A 150 0.72 15.52 9.90
N ARG A 151 1.92 16.00 9.58
CA ARG A 151 2.11 16.93 8.47
C ARG A 151 1.92 16.24 7.13
N LEU A 152 2.43 15.03 6.95
CA LEU A 152 2.19 14.23 5.76
C LEU A 152 0.68 13.95 5.59
N TYR A 153 -0.01 13.69 6.69
CA TYR A 153 -1.45 13.45 6.69
C TYR A 153 -2.26 14.69 6.30
N ARG A 154 -1.90 15.89 6.80
CA ARG A 154 -2.63 17.15 6.58
C ARG A 154 -2.26 17.89 5.30
N SER A 155 -1.11 17.60 4.68
CA SER A 155 -0.69 18.24 3.42
C SER A 155 -1.57 17.79 2.25
N CYS A 156 -1.52 18.46 1.10
CA CYS A 156 -2.18 17.92 -0.09
C CYS A 156 -1.57 16.55 -0.46
N LEU A 157 -2.33 15.71 -1.15
CA LEU A 157 -1.91 14.33 -1.46
C LEU A 157 -0.61 14.30 -2.27
N GLU A 158 -0.51 15.20 -3.25
CA GLU A 158 0.65 15.28 -4.12
C GLU A 158 1.90 15.75 -3.38
N ASP A 159 1.79 16.71 -2.47
CA ASP A 159 2.92 17.16 -1.64
C ASP A 159 3.41 16.04 -0.72
N ALA A 160 2.50 15.31 -0.06
CA ALA A 160 2.85 14.16 0.75
C ALA A 160 3.57 13.10 -0.09
N ARG A 161 3.03 12.80 -1.27
CA ARG A 161 3.63 11.85 -2.21
C ARG A 161 5.02 12.28 -2.64
N ASN A 162 5.20 13.53 -3.04
CA ASN A 162 6.49 14.07 -3.49
C ASN A 162 7.55 14.08 -2.39
N ARG A 163 7.17 14.29 -1.12
CA ARG A 163 8.08 14.15 0.02
C ARG A 163 8.48 12.70 0.22
N LEU A 164 7.51 11.79 0.30
CA LEU A 164 7.77 10.36 0.52
C LEU A 164 8.65 9.74 -0.57
N LEU A 165 8.50 10.16 -1.83
CA LEU A 165 9.35 9.71 -2.95
C LEU A 165 10.83 10.07 -2.79
N LYS A 166 11.18 11.00 -1.90
CA LYS A 166 12.58 11.37 -1.59
C LYS A 166 13.21 10.44 -0.56
N LEU A 167 12.41 9.65 0.18
CA LEU A 167 12.93 8.69 1.13
C LEU A 167 13.53 7.49 0.40
N ASN A 168 14.68 7.05 0.87
CA ASN A 168 15.32 5.86 0.32
C ASN A 168 14.43 4.62 0.49
N GLY A 169 14.31 3.82 -0.55
CA GLY A 169 13.43 2.64 -0.57
C GLY A 169 11.96 2.94 -0.94
N MET A 170 11.56 4.22 -0.96
CA MET A 170 10.20 4.65 -1.27
C MET A 170 10.04 5.00 -2.77
N GLY A 171 10.00 3.97 -3.63
CA GLY A 171 9.58 4.15 -5.03
C GLY A 171 8.09 4.44 -5.15
N ALA A 172 7.60 4.69 -6.36
CA ALA A 172 6.20 5.09 -6.62
C ALA A 172 5.19 4.14 -5.95
N LYS A 173 5.31 2.82 -6.18
CA LYS A 173 4.42 1.81 -5.59
C LYS A 173 4.48 1.83 -4.05
N ALA A 174 5.66 1.85 -3.47
CA ALA A 174 5.85 1.85 -2.02
C ALA A 174 5.24 3.12 -1.37
N THR A 175 5.43 4.27 -2.01
CA THR A 175 4.85 5.54 -1.60
C THR A 175 3.32 5.51 -1.63
N ASP A 176 2.73 5.02 -2.73
CA ASP A 176 1.29 4.93 -2.87
C ASP A 176 0.70 3.90 -1.88
N CYS A 177 1.40 2.78 -1.61
CA CYS A 177 1.04 1.86 -0.53
C CYS A 177 1.06 2.55 0.85
N PHE A 178 2.08 3.33 1.15
CA PHE A 178 2.17 4.01 2.43
C PHE A 178 1.08 5.09 2.60
N LEU A 179 0.78 5.84 1.55
CA LEU A 179 -0.33 6.78 1.54
C LEU A 179 -1.66 6.07 1.79
N LEU A 180 -1.93 4.97 1.05
CA LEU A 180 -3.19 4.24 1.16
C LEU A 180 -3.34 3.51 2.49
N LEU A 181 -2.32 2.82 2.95
CA LEU A 181 -2.40 1.86 4.04
C LEU A 181 -1.86 2.43 5.37
N GLY A 182 -0.82 3.23 5.31
CA GLY A 182 -0.22 3.88 6.47
C GLY A 182 -0.97 5.15 6.87
N LEU A 183 -1.23 6.03 5.90
CA LEU A 183 -1.86 7.31 6.15
C LEU A 183 -3.36 7.38 5.83
N ASN A 184 -3.96 6.26 5.38
CA ASN A 184 -5.38 6.20 5.02
C ASN A 184 -5.79 7.30 4.01
N ARG A 185 -4.94 7.54 3.01
CA ARG A 185 -5.15 8.56 1.97
C ARG A 185 -5.33 7.89 0.62
N PRO A 186 -6.32 8.30 -0.20
CA PRO A 186 -6.69 7.60 -1.43
C PRO A 186 -5.65 7.82 -2.53
N SER A 187 -4.59 7.02 -2.52
CA SER A 187 -3.58 6.92 -3.57
C SER A 187 -3.53 5.48 -4.05
N PHE A 188 -3.77 5.22 -5.34
CA PHE A 188 -3.84 3.87 -5.84
C PHE A 188 -2.44 3.30 -6.13
N PRO A 189 -2.01 2.21 -5.45
CA PRO A 189 -0.72 1.60 -5.73
C PRO A 189 -0.77 0.81 -7.04
N VAL A 190 0.19 1.03 -7.91
CA VAL A 190 0.36 0.25 -9.14
C VAL A 190 1.62 -0.59 -9.02
N ASP A 191 1.46 -1.90 -8.83
CA ASP A 191 2.55 -2.86 -8.91
C ASP A 191 2.64 -3.48 -10.32
N VAL A 192 3.59 -4.38 -10.50
CA VAL A 192 3.80 -5.03 -11.81
C VAL A 192 2.59 -5.86 -12.26
N ASN A 193 1.82 -6.46 -11.33
CA ASN A 193 0.66 -7.28 -11.68
C ASN A 193 -0.52 -6.40 -12.09
N VAL A 194 -0.81 -5.38 -11.29
CA VAL A 194 -1.84 -4.38 -11.62
C VAL A 194 -1.50 -3.69 -12.94
N PHE A 195 -0.22 -3.31 -13.15
CA PHE A 195 0.19 -2.69 -14.40
C PHE A 195 -0.01 -3.63 -15.61
N LYS A 196 0.37 -4.90 -15.50
CA LYS A 196 0.17 -5.88 -16.57
C LYS A 196 -1.30 -6.05 -16.92
N LEU A 197 -2.17 -6.15 -15.89
CA LEU A 197 -3.61 -6.22 -16.08
C LEU A 197 -4.13 -5.00 -16.87
N ILE A 198 -3.81 -3.79 -16.39
CA ILE A 198 -4.25 -2.54 -17.02
C ILE A 198 -3.71 -2.42 -18.46
N SER A 199 -2.46 -2.76 -18.68
CA SER A 199 -1.84 -2.69 -20.00
C SER A 199 -2.39 -3.72 -20.99
N HIS A 200 -2.88 -4.86 -20.48
CA HIS A 200 -3.55 -5.88 -21.30
C HIS A 200 -4.96 -5.45 -21.69
N LEU A 201 -5.73 -4.96 -20.73
CA LEU A 201 -7.13 -4.59 -20.94
C LEU A 201 -7.31 -3.25 -21.65
N PHE A 202 -6.42 -2.29 -21.40
CA PHE A 202 -6.54 -0.91 -21.86
C PHE A 202 -5.25 -0.38 -22.49
N PRO A 203 -4.65 -1.10 -23.46
CA PRO A 203 -3.39 -0.67 -24.07
C PRO A 203 -3.49 0.70 -24.73
N GLU A 204 -4.61 0.99 -25.38
CA GLU A 204 -4.84 2.25 -26.11
C GLU A 204 -4.83 3.46 -25.16
N GLN A 205 -5.37 3.32 -23.95
CA GLN A 205 -5.36 4.39 -22.95
C GLN A 205 -3.93 4.68 -22.46
N ILE A 206 -3.11 3.65 -22.25
CA ILE A 206 -1.70 3.83 -21.88
C ILE A 206 -0.91 4.45 -23.03
N ILE A 207 -1.14 4.01 -24.27
CA ILE A 207 -0.50 4.56 -25.47
C ILE A 207 -0.93 6.01 -25.69
N SER A 208 -2.22 6.32 -25.57
CA SER A 208 -2.75 7.69 -25.71
C SER A 208 -2.09 8.64 -24.70
N ASP A 209 -1.92 8.20 -23.46
CA ASP A 209 -1.37 9.04 -22.39
C ASP A 209 0.17 9.17 -22.48
N THR A 210 0.86 8.24 -23.14
CA THR A 210 2.34 8.16 -23.13
C THR A 210 2.97 8.22 -24.52
N GLY A 211 2.22 7.95 -25.57
CA GLY A 211 2.70 7.87 -26.96
C GLY A 211 3.53 6.63 -27.28
N VAL A 212 3.64 5.67 -26.35
CA VAL A 212 4.53 4.50 -26.50
C VAL A 212 3.86 3.24 -25.95
N VAL A 213 4.27 2.07 -26.45
CA VAL A 213 3.82 0.76 -25.96
C VAL A 213 4.10 0.62 -24.46
N PRO A 214 3.14 0.04 -23.70
CA PRO A 214 3.26 -0.09 -22.25
C PRO A 214 4.53 -0.83 -21.80
N ASP A 215 5.26 -0.22 -20.87
CA ASP A 215 6.49 -0.74 -20.28
C ASP A 215 6.56 -0.32 -18.80
N PHE A 216 6.43 -1.27 -17.88
CA PHE A 216 6.44 -1.00 -16.43
C PHE A 216 7.76 -0.41 -15.92
N SER A 217 8.88 -0.67 -16.60
CA SER A 217 10.17 -0.11 -16.22
C SER A 217 10.20 1.42 -16.33
N LYS A 218 9.30 2.00 -17.14
CA LYS A 218 9.20 3.44 -17.33
C LYS A 218 8.19 4.05 -16.37
N LYS A 219 8.65 4.97 -15.54
CA LYS A 219 7.84 5.71 -14.56
C LYS A 219 6.60 6.35 -15.20
N LEU A 220 6.71 6.82 -16.44
CA LEU A 220 5.62 7.45 -17.19
C LEU A 220 4.44 6.47 -17.37
N HIS A 221 4.70 5.23 -17.74
CA HIS A 221 3.66 4.24 -18.00
C HIS A 221 2.98 3.78 -16.70
N ALA A 222 3.75 3.59 -15.62
CA ALA A 222 3.17 3.28 -14.31
C ALA A 222 2.28 4.43 -13.80
N ASN A 223 2.66 5.68 -14.06
CA ASN A 223 1.82 6.84 -13.73
C ASN A 223 0.56 6.90 -14.59
N ALA A 224 0.62 6.59 -15.88
CA ALA A 224 -0.56 6.53 -16.76
C ALA A 224 -1.57 5.48 -16.26
N ALA A 225 -1.12 4.27 -15.91
CA ALA A 225 -1.96 3.25 -15.30
C ALA A 225 -2.58 3.71 -13.97
N LYS A 226 -1.82 4.41 -13.13
CA LYS A 226 -2.32 5.01 -11.90
C LYS A 226 -3.41 6.06 -12.17
N CYS A 227 -3.18 6.97 -13.11
CA CYS A 227 -4.16 7.98 -13.51
C CYS A 227 -5.44 7.34 -14.03
N LEU A 228 -5.34 6.28 -14.85
CA LEU A 228 -6.51 5.52 -15.30
C LEU A 228 -7.32 5.01 -14.12
N LEU A 229 -6.70 4.29 -13.18
CA LEU A 229 -7.36 3.74 -12.01
C LEU A 229 -7.99 4.81 -11.12
N GLU A 230 -7.26 5.90 -10.84
CA GLU A 230 -7.75 6.98 -9.98
C GLU A 230 -8.89 7.82 -10.59
N ARG A 231 -8.97 7.92 -11.93
CA ARG A 231 -10.10 8.55 -12.61
C ARG A 231 -11.31 7.63 -12.75
N SER A 232 -11.06 6.32 -12.87
CA SER A 232 -12.11 5.31 -13.09
C SER A 232 -12.95 5.01 -11.84
N PHE A 233 -12.48 5.41 -10.66
CA PHE A 233 -13.19 5.19 -9.40
C PHE A 233 -13.25 6.45 -8.54
N THR A 234 -14.34 6.58 -7.77
CA THR A 234 -14.41 7.59 -6.72
C THR A 234 -13.27 7.36 -5.71
N ARG A 235 -12.60 8.45 -5.30
CA ARG A 235 -11.46 8.40 -4.37
C ARG A 235 -11.92 8.00 -2.97
N ASP A 236 -11.97 6.71 -2.72
CA ASP A 236 -12.26 6.11 -1.43
C ASP A 236 -11.15 5.15 -1.02
N THR A 237 -10.64 5.30 0.20
CA THR A 237 -9.48 4.54 0.68
C THR A 237 -9.79 3.05 0.81
N LYS A 238 -10.97 2.69 1.34
CA LYS A 238 -11.35 1.29 1.51
C LYS A 238 -11.61 0.62 0.16
N ALA A 239 -12.26 1.34 -0.75
CA ALA A 239 -12.46 0.86 -2.12
C ALA A 239 -11.11 0.60 -2.80
N TYR A 240 -10.14 1.52 -2.68
CA TYR A 240 -8.80 1.34 -3.25
C TYR A 240 -8.04 0.17 -2.64
N GLN A 241 -8.16 -0.07 -1.32
CA GLN A 241 -7.55 -1.24 -0.67
C GLN A 241 -8.12 -2.55 -1.24
N VAL A 242 -9.43 -2.65 -1.36
CA VAL A 242 -10.11 -3.85 -1.88
C VAL A 242 -9.80 -4.05 -3.36
N LEU A 243 -9.95 -3.00 -4.17
CA LEU A 243 -9.67 -3.06 -5.61
C LEU A 243 -8.21 -3.42 -5.88
N HIS A 244 -7.25 -2.79 -5.19
CA HIS A 244 -5.83 -3.12 -5.37
C HIS A 244 -5.56 -4.60 -5.12
N THR A 245 -6.09 -5.17 -4.04
CA THR A 245 -5.90 -6.59 -3.71
C THR A 245 -6.47 -7.49 -4.79
N TYR A 246 -7.72 -7.29 -5.20
CA TYR A 246 -8.34 -8.17 -6.18
C TYR A 246 -7.79 -7.99 -7.60
N LEU A 247 -7.46 -6.78 -8.03
CA LEU A 247 -6.83 -6.56 -9.34
C LEU A 247 -5.41 -7.13 -9.43
N LEU A 248 -4.66 -7.10 -8.31
CA LEU A 248 -3.38 -7.80 -8.22
C LEU A 248 -3.56 -9.31 -8.40
N LEU A 249 -4.57 -9.89 -7.74
CA LEU A 249 -4.88 -11.32 -7.82
C LEU A 249 -5.37 -11.72 -9.21
N ALA A 250 -6.19 -10.89 -9.87
CA ALA A 250 -6.68 -11.14 -11.23
C ALA A 250 -5.53 -11.46 -12.19
N ASN A 251 -4.52 -10.63 -12.24
CA ASN A 251 -3.35 -10.89 -13.08
C ASN A 251 -2.51 -12.07 -12.59
N LYS A 252 -2.34 -12.21 -11.26
CA LYS A 252 -1.49 -13.26 -10.69
C LYS A 252 -2.03 -14.66 -10.99
N TYR A 253 -3.35 -14.83 -11.05
CA TYR A 253 -4.01 -16.12 -11.24
C TYR A 253 -4.69 -16.27 -12.61
N GLY A 254 -4.50 -15.32 -13.52
CA GLY A 254 -4.99 -15.43 -14.90
C GLY A 254 -6.51 -15.39 -15.01
N VAL A 255 -7.18 -14.62 -14.17
CA VAL A 255 -8.65 -14.46 -14.16
C VAL A 255 -9.11 -13.38 -15.15
N ALA A 256 -8.19 -12.65 -15.79
CA ALA A 256 -8.48 -11.59 -16.76
C ALA A 256 -7.81 -11.85 -18.10
#